data_a1f07c3ed295acb600825a6672768c45
#
_entry.id   a1f07c3ed295acb600825a6672768c45
#
_cell.length_a   1.000
_cell.length_b   1.000
_cell.length_c   1.000
_cell.angle_alpha   90.00
_cell.angle_beta   90.00
_cell.angle_gamma   90.00
#
_symmetry.space_group_name_H-M   'P 1'
#
loop_
_entity.id
_entity.type
_entity.pdbx_description
1 polymer ?
#
loop_
_entity_poly.entity_id
_entity_poly.type
_entity_poly.pdbx_seq_one_letter_code
_entity_poly.pdbx_strand_id
1 'polypeptide(L)'
;SFLVIFVVGDFVYRDNIEKTNDVFLARDFSNLEYLTGKLVGVVVAFLVLNVISMFICMLIHLFASSFKFNVGLYLFYLLTVSLPALLFMSGLAFMMKIWIKFRFFAFTVLVIFFLLSLFVFSTKALGVFDCMASRVPHIFSSMVGHPAMGSYLLHRLVFVLVGVGCFVISVYGFKRLPNNIGRSRRLGVVGLVFVLLGFLTGWLYWLPHQVMRETRSDWIAIQKKYDAYPKVKIDQHEIKYDI
;
A
#
# COMPACT_ATOMS: atom_id res chain seq x y z
N SER A 1 3.55 2.93 -8.59
CA SER A 1 3.40 3.84 -7.42
C SER A 1 4.47 4.90 -7.31
N PHE A 2 5.73 4.63 -7.67
CA PHE A 2 6.79 5.67 -7.65
C PHE A 2 6.44 6.91 -8.47
N LEU A 3 5.96 6.73 -9.70
CA LEU A 3 5.54 7.82 -10.59
C LEU A 3 4.40 8.69 -10.02
N VAL A 4 3.58 8.15 -9.13
CA VAL A 4 2.51 8.92 -8.46
C VAL A 4 3.06 10.12 -7.70
N ILE A 5 4.25 9.97 -7.09
CA ILE A 5 4.91 11.04 -6.33
C ILE A 5 5.19 12.25 -7.23
N PHE A 6 5.68 12.00 -8.45
CA PHE A 6 5.95 13.05 -9.44
C PHE A 6 4.66 13.72 -9.90
N VAL A 7 3.68 12.93 -10.31
CA VAL A 7 2.43 13.44 -10.88
C VAL A 7 1.67 14.28 -9.85
N VAL A 8 1.51 13.79 -8.61
CA VAL A 8 0.86 14.57 -7.55
C VAL A 8 1.64 15.84 -7.23
N GLY A 9 2.98 15.75 -7.20
CA GLY A 9 3.85 16.91 -7.02
C GLY A 9 3.66 17.99 -8.07
N ASP A 10 3.50 17.60 -9.32
CA ASP A 10 3.33 18.52 -10.43
C ASP A 10 1.90 19.10 -10.50
N PHE A 11 0.87 18.29 -10.30
CA PHE A 11 -0.53 18.72 -10.34
C PHE A 11 -0.86 19.86 -9.38
N VAL A 12 -0.32 19.83 -8.15
CA VAL A 12 -0.56 20.89 -7.16
C VAL A 12 0.25 22.16 -7.47
N TYR A 13 1.40 22.01 -8.12
CA TYR A 13 2.29 23.14 -8.44
C TYR A 13 1.87 23.86 -9.72
N ARG A 14 1.40 23.13 -10.71
CA ARG A 14 1.04 23.66 -12.03
C ARG A 14 -0.07 24.70 -11.94
N ASP A 15 -1.08 24.48 -11.10
CA ASP A 15 -2.17 25.43 -10.90
C ASP A 15 -1.70 26.76 -10.31
N ASN A 16 -0.61 26.74 -9.50
CA ASN A 16 -0.02 27.96 -8.96
C ASN A 16 0.76 28.75 -9.99
N ILE A 17 1.44 28.07 -10.93
CA ILE A 17 2.25 28.73 -11.98
C ILE A 17 1.34 29.32 -13.06
N GLU A 18 0.34 28.57 -13.50
CA GLU A 18 -0.55 28.95 -14.59
C GLU A 18 -1.56 30.02 -14.19
N LYS A 19 -1.53 30.53 -12.93
CA LYS A 19 -2.48 31.49 -12.36
C LYS A 19 -3.95 31.10 -12.54
N THR A 20 -4.18 29.84 -12.90
CA THR A 20 -5.52 29.27 -13.04
C THR A 20 -6.22 29.15 -11.68
N ASN A 21 -5.45 29.20 -10.60
CA ASN A 21 -5.98 29.25 -9.23
C ASN A 21 -7.02 30.35 -9.05
N ASP A 22 -6.81 31.55 -9.58
CA ASP A 22 -7.72 32.67 -9.37
C ASP A 22 -9.09 32.41 -10.02
N VAL A 23 -9.11 31.75 -11.18
CA VAL A 23 -10.35 31.36 -11.88
C VAL A 23 -11.05 30.20 -11.19
N PHE A 24 -10.30 29.17 -10.74
CA PHE A 24 -10.87 28.03 -10.02
C PHE A 24 -11.29 28.41 -8.61
N LEU A 25 -10.55 29.31 -7.94
CA LEU A 25 -10.87 29.77 -6.60
C LEU A 25 -12.08 30.72 -6.56
N ALA A 26 -12.44 31.34 -7.67
CA ALA A 26 -13.64 32.15 -7.80
C ALA A 26 -14.93 31.33 -7.93
N ARG A 27 -14.84 30.03 -8.23
CA ARG A 27 -16.01 29.14 -8.35
C ARG A 27 -16.42 28.58 -6.99
N ASP A 28 -17.70 28.26 -6.84
CA ASP A 28 -18.36 27.89 -5.58
C ASP A 28 -18.24 26.38 -5.27
N PHE A 29 -17.04 25.78 -5.36
CA PHE A 29 -16.81 24.41 -4.91
C PHE A 29 -15.91 24.33 -3.67
N SER A 30 -16.14 23.29 -2.87
CA SER A 30 -15.41 23.08 -1.62
C SER A 30 -13.96 22.58 -1.87
N ASN A 31 -13.07 22.80 -0.90
CA ASN A 31 -11.72 22.25 -0.93
C ASN A 31 -11.70 20.72 -1.08
N LEU A 32 -12.69 20.05 -0.49
CA LEU A 32 -12.85 18.61 -0.58
C LEU A 32 -13.12 18.18 -2.02
N GLU A 33 -14.08 18.81 -2.72
CA GLU A 33 -14.43 18.49 -4.10
C GLU A 33 -13.23 18.68 -5.04
N TYR A 34 -12.53 19.81 -4.88
CA TYR A 34 -11.36 20.12 -5.68
C TYR A 34 -10.23 19.08 -5.53
N LEU A 35 -9.82 18.80 -4.28
CA LEU A 35 -8.73 17.85 -4.02
C LEU A 35 -9.15 16.41 -4.32
N THR A 36 -10.42 16.05 -4.06
CA THR A 36 -10.94 14.73 -4.40
C THR A 36 -10.95 14.50 -5.91
N GLY A 37 -11.36 15.50 -6.70
CA GLY A 37 -11.29 15.42 -8.16
C GLY A 37 -9.87 15.15 -8.66
N LYS A 38 -8.87 15.84 -8.08
CA LYS A 38 -7.45 15.60 -8.41
C LYS A 38 -6.97 14.21 -7.97
N LEU A 39 -7.32 13.78 -6.76
CA LEU A 39 -6.96 12.45 -6.26
C LEU A 39 -7.55 11.36 -7.17
N VAL A 40 -8.84 11.45 -7.47
CA VAL A 40 -9.53 10.48 -8.34
C VAL A 40 -8.90 10.48 -9.73
N GLY A 41 -8.61 11.63 -10.31
CA GLY A 41 -7.92 11.73 -11.61
C GLY A 41 -6.57 11.01 -11.62
N VAL A 42 -5.75 11.22 -10.59
CA VAL A 42 -4.45 10.53 -10.45
C VAL A 42 -4.66 9.01 -10.27
N VAL A 43 -5.54 8.61 -9.35
CA VAL A 43 -5.79 7.18 -9.08
C VAL A 43 -6.30 6.48 -10.33
N VAL A 44 -7.27 7.05 -11.05
CA VAL A 44 -7.82 6.48 -12.28
C VAL A 44 -6.75 6.37 -13.38
N ALA A 45 -5.95 7.41 -13.60
CA ALA A 45 -4.87 7.38 -14.59
C ALA A 45 -3.88 6.24 -14.31
N PHE A 46 -3.46 6.07 -13.05
CA PHE A 46 -2.55 4.99 -12.67
C PHE A 46 -3.23 3.60 -12.64
N LEU A 47 -4.53 3.52 -12.34
CA LEU A 47 -5.27 2.26 -12.49
C LEU A 47 -5.34 1.82 -13.94
N VAL A 48 -5.57 2.73 -14.88
CA VAL A 48 -5.54 2.40 -16.33
C VAL A 48 -4.17 1.85 -16.73
N LEU A 49 -3.07 2.46 -16.29
CA LEU A 49 -1.73 1.93 -16.55
C LEU A 49 -1.51 0.54 -15.92
N ASN A 50 -2.03 0.30 -14.72
CA ASN A 50 -1.95 -1.03 -14.08
C ASN A 50 -2.80 -2.06 -14.83
N VAL A 51 -3.97 -1.68 -15.35
CA VAL A 51 -4.81 -2.56 -16.18
C VAL A 51 -4.08 -2.93 -17.48
N ILE A 52 -3.45 -1.96 -18.15
CA ILE A 52 -2.63 -2.23 -19.35
C ILE A 52 -1.50 -3.20 -19.03
N SER A 53 -0.76 -2.97 -17.95
CA SER A 53 0.30 -3.88 -17.49
C SER A 53 -0.24 -5.28 -17.18
N MET A 54 -1.40 -5.38 -16.55
CA MET A 54 -2.09 -6.65 -16.27
C MET A 54 -2.41 -7.41 -17.56
N PHE A 55 -2.93 -6.71 -18.58
CA PHE A 55 -3.20 -7.34 -19.89
C PHE A 55 -1.93 -7.87 -20.55
N ILE A 56 -0.83 -7.12 -20.50
CA ILE A 56 0.46 -7.58 -21.02
C ILE A 56 0.92 -8.84 -20.28
N CYS A 57 0.82 -8.86 -18.95
CA CYS A 57 1.16 -10.04 -18.15
C CYS A 57 0.26 -11.23 -18.47
N MET A 58 -1.05 -11.01 -18.71
CA MET A 58 -1.97 -12.07 -19.14
C MET A 58 -1.58 -12.65 -20.49
N LEU A 59 -1.21 -11.83 -21.47
CA LEU A 59 -0.74 -12.29 -22.77
C LEU A 59 0.53 -13.12 -22.64
N ILE A 60 1.52 -12.65 -21.88
CA ILE A 60 2.74 -13.40 -21.62
C ILE A 60 2.44 -14.75 -20.96
N HIS A 61 1.52 -14.78 -19.98
CA HIS A 61 1.11 -16.02 -19.32
C HIS A 61 0.51 -17.03 -20.29
N LEU A 62 -0.35 -16.59 -21.22
CA LEU A 62 -0.98 -17.45 -22.20
C LEU A 62 0.04 -18.11 -23.15
N PHE A 63 1.13 -17.41 -23.51
CA PHE A 63 2.11 -17.91 -24.46
C PHE A 63 3.30 -18.61 -23.80
N ALA A 64 3.67 -18.23 -22.59
CA ALA A 64 4.91 -18.70 -21.94
C ALA A 64 4.69 -19.64 -20.76
N SER A 65 3.45 -19.82 -20.26
CA SER A 65 3.21 -20.58 -19.04
C SER A 65 2.39 -21.85 -19.29
N SER A 66 2.79 -22.94 -18.65
CA SER A 66 2.04 -24.21 -18.61
C SER A 66 1.00 -24.25 -17.49
N PHE A 67 0.90 -23.19 -16.65
CA PHE A 67 -0.04 -23.14 -15.52
C PHE A 67 -1.44 -22.76 -15.98
N LYS A 68 -2.45 -23.20 -15.22
CA LYS A 68 -3.85 -22.86 -15.52
C LYS A 68 -4.09 -21.37 -15.43
N PHE A 69 -4.60 -20.79 -16.50
CA PHE A 69 -4.95 -19.38 -16.59
C PHE A 69 -6.20 -19.06 -15.76
N ASN A 70 -6.13 -18.06 -14.87
CA ASN A 70 -7.25 -17.64 -14.04
C ASN A 70 -7.34 -16.11 -13.98
N VAL A 71 -8.30 -15.53 -14.69
CA VAL A 71 -8.53 -14.07 -14.74
C VAL A 71 -8.89 -13.50 -13.38
N GLY A 72 -9.59 -14.26 -12.54
CA GLY A 72 -10.00 -13.82 -11.20
C GLY A 72 -8.81 -13.46 -10.31
N LEU A 73 -7.69 -14.19 -10.42
CA LEU A 73 -6.47 -13.90 -9.67
C LEU A 73 -5.84 -12.57 -10.09
N TYR A 74 -5.81 -12.28 -11.38
CA TYR A 74 -5.28 -11.01 -11.88
C TYR A 74 -6.09 -9.82 -11.37
N LEU A 75 -7.42 -9.90 -11.44
CA LEU A 75 -8.31 -8.87 -10.91
C LEU A 75 -8.19 -8.73 -9.39
N PHE A 76 -8.08 -9.86 -8.68
CA PHE A 76 -7.89 -9.85 -7.23
C PHE A 76 -6.61 -9.09 -6.84
N TYR A 77 -5.47 -9.38 -7.48
CA TYR A 77 -4.22 -8.69 -7.18
C TYR A 77 -4.20 -7.24 -7.67
N LEU A 78 -4.86 -6.93 -8.78
CA LEU A 78 -5.03 -5.54 -9.21
C LEU A 78 -5.73 -4.71 -8.13
N LEU A 79 -6.82 -5.23 -7.56
CA LEU A 79 -7.59 -4.53 -6.54
C LEU A 79 -6.89 -4.51 -5.17
N THR A 80 -6.29 -5.63 -4.76
CA THR A 80 -5.74 -5.75 -3.41
C THR A 80 -4.29 -5.26 -3.27
N VAL A 81 -3.51 -5.24 -4.33
CA VAL A 81 -2.14 -4.70 -4.31
C VAL A 81 -2.08 -3.29 -4.84
N SER A 82 -2.59 -3.06 -6.07
CA SER A 82 -2.39 -1.78 -6.75
C SER A 82 -3.21 -0.66 -6.13
N LEU A 83 -4.49 -0.88 -5.85
CA LEU A 83 -5.38 0.17 -5.35
C LEU A 83 -4.98 0.68 -3.95
N PRO A 84 -4.71 -0.17 -2.93
CA PRO A 84 -4.21 0.29 -1.64
C PRO A 84 -2.89 1.04 -1.72
N ALA A 85 -1.95 0.56 -2.53
CA ALA A 85 -0.66 1.22 -2.73
C ALA A 85 -0.80 2.59 -3.40
N LEU A 86 -1.69 2.72 -4.40
CA LEU A 86 -1.97 3.99 -5.07
C LEU A 86 -2.64 4.99 -4.13
N LEU A 87 -3.66 4.57 -3.37
CA LEU A 87 -4.35 5.42 -2.40
C LEU A 87 -3.39 5.89 -1.30
N PHE A 88 -2.55 5.00 -0.79
CA PHE A 88 -1.58 5.35 0.24
C PHE A 88 -0.55 6.36 -0.28
N MET A 89 0.10 6.06 -1.40
CA MET A 89 1.15 6.93 -1.95
C MET A 89 0.61 8.27 -2.41
N SER A 90 -0.59 8.31 -3.01
CA SER A 90 -1.22 9.58 -3.41
C SER A 90 -1.65 10.39 -2.19
N GLY A 91 -2.31 9.78 -1.19
CA GLY A 91 -2.70 10.46 0.04
C GLY A 91 -1.51 11.05 0.79
N LEU A 92 -0.44 10.27 0.94
CA LEU A 92 0.80 10.73 1.56
C LEU A 92 1.45 11.87 0.76
N ALA A 93 1.47 11.77 -0.58
CA ALA A 93 2.04 12.79 -1.45
C ALA A 93 1.25 14.11 -1.37
N PHE A 94 -0.10 14.07 -1.35
CA PHE A 94 -0.93 15.25 -1.13
C PHE A 94 -0.66 15.88 0.24
N MET A 95 -0.60 15.08 1.30
CA MET A 95 -0.32 15.57 2.65
C MET A 95 1.04 16.26 2.71
N MET A 96 2.11 15.61 2.27
CA MET A 96 3.46 16.18 2.28
C MET A 96 3.55 17.46 1.46
N LYS A 97 2.89 17.51 0.30
CA LYS A 97 2.91 18.67 -0.58
C LYS A 97 2.24 19.91 0.01
N ILE A 98 1.16 19.72 0.76
CA ILE A 98 0.42 20.83 1.37
C ILE A 98 1.12 21.35 2.63
N TRP A 99 1.73 20.45 3.40
CA TRP A 99 2.37 20.82 4.66
C TRP A 99 3.80 21.30 4.50
N ILE A 100 4.55 20.78 3.52
CA ILE A 100 5.95 21.14 3.27
C ILE A 100 6.02 22.16 2.13
N LYS A 101 6.39 23.39 2.46
CA LYS A 101 6.51 24.50 1.50
C LYS A 101 7.60 24.25 0.43
N PHE A 102 8.71 23.61 0.83
CA PHE A 102 9.83 23.33 -0.07
C PHE A 102 9.54 22.11 -0.94
N ARG A 103 9.28 22.35 -2.23
CA ARG A 103 8.95 21.31 -3.21
C ARG A 103 9.95 20.17 -3.27
N PHE A 104 11.22 20.51 -3.34
CA PHE A 104 12.31 19.54 -3.47
C PHE A 104 12.41 18.66 -2.23
N PHE A 105 12.28 19.23 -1.04
CA PHE A 105 12.33 18.50 0.22
C PHE A 105 11.19 17.50 0.36
N ALA A 106 9.95 17.92 0.08
CA ALA A 106 8.79 17.03 0.10
C ALA A 106 8.95 15.83 -0.85
N PHE A 107 9.46 16.10 -2.06
CA PHE A 107 9.75 15.07 -3.04
C PHE A 107 10.82 14.09 -2.56
N THR A 108 11.95 14.61 -2.06
CA THR A 108 13.06 13.80 -1.56
C THR A 108 12.63 12.88 -0.42
N VAL A 109 11.86 13.40 0.54
CA VAL A 109 11.32 12.60 1.66
C VAL A 109 10.44 11.48 1.16
N LEU A 110 9.56 11.73 0.19
CA LEU A 110 8.68 10.70 -0.39
C LEU A 110 9.46 9.62 -1.14
N VAL A 111 10.49 10.01 -1.89
CA VAL A 111 11.37 9.06 -2.59
C VAL A 111 12.15 8.20 -1.60
N ILE A 112 12.73 8.81 -0.58
CA ILE A 112 13.45 8.09 0.49
C ILE A 112 12.49 7.11 1.19
N PHE A 113 11.29 7.57 1.56
CA PHE A 113 10.28 6.70 2.18
C PHE A 113 9.93 5.49 1.28
N PHE A 114 9.74 5.74 -0.02
CA PHE A 114 9.45 4.68 -0.98
C PHE A 114 10.59 3.66 -1.08
N LEU A 115 11.83 4.11 -1.17
CA LEU A 115 13.02 3.25 -1.20
C LEU A 115 13.19 2.47 0.11
N LEU A 116 12.99 3.12 1.26
CA LEU A 116 13.01 2.45 2.56
C LEU A 116 11.90 1.38 2.66
N SER A 117 10.70 1.65 2.13
CA SER A 117 9.62 0.67 2.09
C SER A 117 10.00 -0.58 1.29
N LEU A 118 10.67 -0.42 0.14
CA LEU A 118 11.08 -1.54 -0.71
C LEU A 118 12.24 -2.35 -0.12
N PHE A 119 13.29 -1.68 0.38
CA PHE A 119 14.54 -2.36 0.72
C PHE A 119 14.69 -2.68 2.20
N VAL A 120 14.18 -1.83 3.07
CA VAL A 120 14.37 -1.96 4.53
C VAL A 120 13.12 -2.51 5.21
N PHE A 121 11.98 -1.88 5.00
CA PHE A 121 10.76 -2.22 5.73
C PHE A 121 10.13 -3.54 5.25
N SER A 122 10.36 -3.92 4.01
CA SER A 122 9.92 -5.23 3.51
C SER A 122 10.62 -6.39 4.22
N THR A 123 11.89 -6.21 4.66
CA THR A 123 12.68 -7.26 5.33
C THR A 123 12.62 -7.17 6.85
N LYS A 124 12.61 -5.95 7.36
CA LYS A 124 12.53 -5.67 8.79
C LYS A 124 11.09 -5.38 9.19
N ALA A 125 10.80 -5.30 10.46
CA ALA A 125 9.46 -4.99 10.97
C ALA A 125 8.32 -5.87 10.41
N LEU A 126 8.62 -7.13 10.05
CA LEU A 126 7.64 -8.11 9.56
C LEU A 126 6.82 -7.65 8.33
N GLY A 127 7.34 -6.71 7.55
CA GLY A 127 6.67 -6.17 6.39
C GLY A 127 5.51 -5.22 6.69
N VAL A 128 5.32 -4.76 7.93
CA VAL A 128 4.22 -3.86 8.31
C VAL A 128 4.18 -2.60 7.46
N PHE A 129 5.34 -2.04 7.13
CA PHE A 129 5.48 -0.83 6.31
C PHE A 129 5.71 -1.11 4.81
N ASP A 130 5.55 -2.37 4.37
CA ASP A 130 5.67 -2.75 2.97
C ASP A 130 4.41 -2.38 2.18
N CYS A 131 4.37 -1.15 1.68
CA CYS A 131 3.23 -0.64 0.93
C CYS A 131 2.96 -1.40 -0.38
N MET A 132 3.97 -2.09 -0.93
CA MET A 132 3.87 -2.88 -2.17
C MET A 132 3.49 -4.34 -1.93
N ALA A 133 3.49 -4.83 -0.69
CA ALA A 133 3.34 -6.24 -0.32
C ALA A 133 4.34 -7.17 -1.02
N SER A 134 5.56 -6.69 -1.27
CA SER A 134 6.57 -7.48 -1.99
C SER A 134 6.99 -8.74 -1.23
N ARG A 135 6.84 -8.77 0.08
CA ARG A 135 7.19 -9.92 0.94
C ARG A 135 6.07 -10.42 1.84
N VAL A 136 4.90 -9.80 1.76
CA VAL A 136 3.71 -10.33 2.46
C VAL A 136 3.22 -11.58 1.74
N PRO A 137 2.96 -12.70 2.44
CA PRO A 137 2.48 -13.91 1.79
C PRO A 137 1.16 -13.67 1.07
N HIS A 138 1.19 -13.71 -0.25
CA HIS A 138 0.04 -13.52 -1.13
C HIS A 138 -0.02 -14.58 -2.24
N ILE A 139 0.59 -15.75 -1.98
CA ILE A 139 0.64 -16.84 -2.94
C ILE A 139 -0.69 -17.59 -2.93
N PHE A 140 -1.26 -17.76 -4.10
CA PHE A 140 -2.44 -18.58 -4.30
C PHE A 140 -1.99 -20.01 -4.68
N SER A 141 -2.51 -20.99 -3.93
CA SER A 141 -2.35 -22.42 -4.24
C SER A 141 -3.64 -22.97 -4.80
N SER A 142 -3.57 -23.76 -5.85
CA SER A 142 -4.75 -24.44 -6.41
C SER A 142 -5.38 -25.46 -5.45
N MET A 143 -4.60 -25.95 -4.45
CA MET A 143 -5.07 -26.94 -3.47
C MET A 143 -5.68 -26.28 -2.22
N VAL A 144 -5.03 -25.24 -1.69
CA VAL A 144 -5.38 -24.66 -0.37
C VAL A 144 -6.02 -23.26 -0.53
N GLY A 145 -6.03 -22.72 -1.73
CA GLY A 145 -6.44 -21.33 -1.95
C GLY A 145 -5.39 -20.34 -1.46
N HIS A 146 -5.80 -19.30 -0.76
CA HIS A 146 -4.91 -18.30 -0.18
C HIS A 146 -4.74 -18.55 1.32
N PRO A 147 -3.65 -19.16 1.80
CA PRO A 147 -3.52 -19.65 3.17
C PRO A 147 -3.56 -18.53 4.24
N ALA A 148 -3.19 -17.31 3.87
CA ALA A 148 -3.12 -16.17 4.80
C ALA A 148 -4.01 -14.99 4.35
N MET A 149 -5.19 -15.26 3.76
CA MET A 149 -6.09 -14.24 3.20
C MET A 149 -6.45 -13.14 4.20
N GLY A 150 -6.85 -13.51 5.42
CA GLY A 150 -7.26 -12.55 6.45
C GLY A 150 -6.12 -11.61 6.85
N SER A 151 -4.94 -12.15 7.11
CA SER A 151 -3.74 -11.39 7.44
C SER A 151 -3.31 -10.47 6.29
N TYR A 152 -3.37 -10.98 5.06
CA TYR A 152 -3.06 -10.20 3.86
C TYR A 152 -4.04 -9.03 3.67
N LEU A 153 -5.34 -9.26 3.77
CA LEU A 153 -6.36 -8.21 3.64
C LEU A 153 -6.27 -7.18 4.76
N LEU A 154 -6.01 -7.62 6.00
CA LEU A 154 -5.78 -6.72 7.13
C LEU A 154 -4.60 -5.79 6.86
N HIS A 155 -3.49 -6.34 6.37
CA HIS A 155 -2.33 -5.55 5.98
C HIS A 155 -2.65 -4.54 4.85
N ARG A 156 -3.44 -4.91 3.86
CA ARG A 156 -3.87 -3.99 2.80
C ARG A 156 -4.77 -2.88 3.32
N LEU A 157 -5.67 -3.20 4.26
CA LEU A 157 -6.56 -2.24 4.90
C LEU A 157 -5.80 -1.14 5.65
N VAL A 158 -4.66 -1.44 6.28
CA VAL A 158 -3.79 -0.44 6.90
C VAL A 158 -3.46 0.69 5.92
N PHE A 159 -2.99 0.34 4.71
CA PHE A 159 -2.58 1.33 3.72
C PHE A 159 -3.76 2.13 3.17
N VAL A 160 -4.91 1.52 2.99
CA VAL A 160 -6.12 2.24 2.59
C VAL A 160 -6.52 3.27 3.65
N LEU A 161 -6.60 2.85 4.93
CA LEU A 161 -7.00 3.73 6.02
C LEU A 161 -6.01 4.88 6.21
N VAL A 162 -4.71 4.60 6.25
CA VAL A 162 -3.69 5.64 6.40
C VAL A 162 -3.66 6.55 5.17
N GLY A 163 -3.78 6.02 3.95
CA GLY A 163 -3.81 6.80 2.72
C GLY A 163 -4.99 7.76 2.66
N VAL A 164 -6.21 7.27 2.95
CA VAL A 164 -7.42 8.10 3.03
C VAL A 164 -7.28 9.13 4.16
N GLY A 165 -6.77 8.73 5.33
CA GLY A 165 -6.56 9.63 6.46
C GLY A 165 -5.59 10.77 6.12
N CYS A 166 -4.43 10.46 5.50
CA CYS A 166 -3.47 11.46 5.03
C CYS A 166 -4.09 12.41 4.00
N PHE A 167 -4.91 11.88 3.08
CA PHE A 167 -5.61 12.71 2.11
C PHE A 167 -6.61 13.66 2.78
N VAL A 168 -7.43 13.18 3.72
CA VAL A 168 -8.41 14.02 4.45
C VAL A 168 -7.70 15.09 5.28
N ILE A 169 -6.56 14.76 5.92
CA ILE A 169 -5.70 15.73 6.61
C ILE A 169 -5.15 16.76 5.61
N SER A 170 -4.84 16.37 4.39
CA SER A 170 -4.39 17.29 3.35
C SER A 170 -5.49 18.32 2.99
N VAL A 171 -6.74 17.88 2.91
CA VAL A 171 -7.89 18.77 2.68
C VAL A 171 -8.03 19.79 3.80
N TYR A 172 -7.80 19.39 5.05
CA TYR A 172 -7.77 20.31 6.20
C TYR A 172 -6.64 21.33 6.09
N GLY A 173 -5.44 20.91 5.69
CA GLY A 173 -4.27 21.77 5.53
C GLY A 173 -4.34 22.73 4.34
N PHE A 174 -5.22 22.48 3.37
CA PHE A 174 -5.34 23.28 2.17
C PHE A 174 -6.07 24.60 2.42
N LYS A 175 -5.31 25.70 2.45
CA LYS A 175 -5.83 27.06 2.70
C LYS A 175 -6.27 27.68 1.39
N ARG A 176 -7.58 27.77 1.17
CA ARG A 176 -8.16 28.43 0.01
C ARG A 176 -8.77 29.79 0.34
N LEU A 177 -9.53 29.90 1.42
CA LEU A 177 -10.22 31.10 1.84
C LEU A 177 -10.29 31.18 3.39
N PRO A 178 -10.27 32.41 3.99
CA PRO A 178 -10.22 32.56 5.44
C PRO A 178 -11.47 32.11 6.20
N ASN A 179 -12.62 31.97 5.54
CA ASN A 179 -13.94 32.00 6.21
C ASN A 179 -14.58 30.66 6.61
N ASN A 180 -13.93 29.49 6.42
CA ASN A 180 -14.54 28.19 6.75
C ASN A 180 -13.76 27.37 7.81
N ILE A 181 -13.33 28.04 8.87
CA ILE A 181 -12.51 27.40 9.94
C ILE A 181 -13.25 26.24 10.62
N GLY A 182 -14.56 26.32 10.84
CA GLY A 182 -15.30 25.28 11.56
C GLY A 182 -15.50 23.98 10.78
N ARG A 183 -15.69 24.04 9.47
CA ARG A 183 -15.87 22.85 8.62
C ARG A 183 -14.55 22.13 8.38
N SER A 184 -13.45 22.88 8.26
CA SER A 184 -12.13 22.28 8.08
C SER A 184 -11.64 21.52 9.32
N ARG A 185 -11.92 21.99 10.54
CA ARG A 185 -11.55 21.28 11.78
C ARG A 185 -12.17 19.89 11.87
N ARG A 186 -13.44 19.73 11.52
CA ARG A 186 -14.12 18.42 11.50
C ARG A 186 -13.42 17.45 10.55
N LEU A 187 -13.02 17.91 9.36
CA LEU A 187 -12.26 17.08 8.41
C LEU A 187 -10.89 16.68 8.98
N GLY A 188 -10.18 17.58 9.65
CA GLY A 188 -8.92 17.25 10.31
C GLY A 188 -9.07 16.13 11.35
N VAL A 189 -10.12 16.20 12.18
CA VAL A 189 -10.43 15.16 13.17
C VAL A 189 -10.77 13.82 12.48
N VAL A 190 -11.60 13.85 11.44
CA VAL A 190 -11.96 12.66 10.66
C VAL A 190 -10.70 12.02 10.06
N GLY A 191 -9.82 12.82 9.45
CA GLY A 191 -8.56 12.30 8.89
C GLY A 191 -7.67 11.67 9.96
N LEU A 192 -7.57 12.28 11.13
CA LEU A 192 -6.81 11.74 12.25
C LEU A 192 -7.40 10.41 12.76
N VAL A 193 -8.73 10.30 12.84
CA VAL A 193 -9.41 9.04 13.19
C VAL A 193 -9.06 7.93 12.20
N PHE A 194 -9.07 8.21 10.88
CA PHE A 194 -8.67 7.22 9.88
C PHE A 194 -7.22 6.77 10.04
N VAL A 195 -6.30 7.70 10.33
CA VAL A 195 -4.89 7.37 10.58
C VAL A 195 -4.75 6.51 11.84
N LEU A 196 -5.44 6.85 12.94
CA LEU A 196 -5.43 6.06 14.17
C LEU A 196 -6.00 4.66 13.97
N LEU A 197 -7.10 4.53 13.22
CA LEU A 197 -7.64 3.22 12.82
C LEU A 197 -6.64 2.43 11.98
N GLY A 198 -5.91 3.09 11.08
CA GLY A 198 -4.83 2.47 10.33
C GLY A 198 -3.70 1.95 11.20
N PHE A 199 -3.28 2.71 12.22
CA PHE A 199 -2.30 2.23 13.21
C PHE A 199 -2.83 1.08 14.05
N LEU A 200 -4.08 1.13 14.46
CA LEU A 200 -4.71 0.04 15.21
C LEU A 200 -4.76 -1.26 14.39
N THR A 201 -5.18 -1.18 13.13
CA THR A 201 -5.18 -2.34 12.22
C THR A 201 -3.76 -2.85 11.94
N GLY A 202 -2.77 -1.96 11.84
CA GLY A 202 -1.35 -2.33 11.74
C GLY A 202 -0.83 -3.05 12.98
N TRP A 203 -1.25 -2.62 14.15
CA TRP A 203 -0.95 -3.29 15.42
C TRP A 203 -1.56 -4.69 15.47
N LEU A 204 -2.83 -4.84 15.08
CA LEU A 204 -3.51 -6.14 15.02
C LEU A 204 -2.85 -7.09 14.02
N TYR A 205 -2.32 -6.57 12.91
CA TYR A 205 -1.52 -7.36 11.97
C TYR A 205 -0.19 -7.80 12.58
N TRP A 206 0.48 -6.94 13.33
CA TRP A 206 1.82 -7.17 13.86
C TRP A 206 1.85 -8.21 15.02
N LEU A 207 0.84 -8.22 15.90
CA LEU A 207 0.78 -9.10 17.08
C LEU A 207 0.99 -10.59 16.75
N PRO A 208 0.19 -11.24 15.87
CA PRO A 208 0.36 -12.66 15.59
C PRO A 208 1.70 -12.95 14.89
N HIS A 209 2.22 -12.02 14.08
CA HIS A 209 3.50 -12.20 13.41
C HIS A 209 4.69 -12.12 14.36
N GLN A 210 4.60 -11.34 15.43
CA GLN A 210 5.62 -11.29 16.47
C GLN A 210 5.69 -12.61 17.23
N VAL A 211 4.55 -13.16 17.65
CA VAL A 211 4.47 -14.46 18.33
C VAL A 211 5.07 -15.57 17.45
N MET A 212 4.72 -15.60 16.16
CA MET A 212 5.31 -16.56 15.24
C MET A 212 6.84 -16.40 15.11
N ARG A 213 7.34 -15.18 15.15
CA ARG A 213 8.79 -14.92 15.07
C ARG A 213 9.52 -15.42 16.31
N GLU A 214 8.96 -15.21 17.48
CA GLU A 214 9.52 -15.70 18.75
C GLU A 214 9.54 -17.23 18.75
N THR A 215 8.41 -17.88 18.45
CA THR A 215 8.33 -19.33 18.31
C THR A 215 9.34 -19.88 17.31
N ARG A 216 9.52 -19.22 16.16
CA ARG A 216 10.52 -19.63 15.16
C ARG A 216 11.95 -19.51 15.70
N SER A 217 12.27 -18.49 16.48
CA SER A 217 13.61 -18.32 17.08
C SER A 217 13.90 -19.45 18.06
N ASP A 218 12.90 -19.86 18.84
CA ASP A 218 13.02 -20.97 19.78
C ASP A 218 13.23 -22.31 19.06
N TRP A 219 12.49 -22.56 17.98
CA TRP A 219 12.70 -23.73 17.12
C TRP A 219 14.11 -23.76 16.52
N ILE A 220 14.62 -22.63 16.05
CA ILE A 220 15.99 -22.53 15.51
C ILE A 220 17.03 -22.81 16.61
N ALA A 221 16.81 -22.30 17.84
CA ALA A 221 17.70 -22.56 18.96
C ALA A 221 17.71 -24.05 19.34
N ILE A 222 16.54 -24.69 19.37
CA ILE A 222 16.40 -26.13 19.58
C ILE A 222 17.10 -26.91 18.45
N GLN A 223 16.88 -26.56 17.21
CA GLN A 223 17.50 -27.20 16.06
C GLN A 223 19.02 -27.14 16.14
N LYS A 224 19.60 -25.98 16.46
CA LYS A 224 21.05 -25.80 16.63
C LYS A 224 21.61 -26.70 17.72
N LYS A 225 20.87 -26.90 18.83
CA LYS A 225 21.27 -27.77 19.94
C LYS A 225 21.39 -29.24 19.48
N TYR A 226 20.52 -29.66 18.56
CA TYR A 226 20.48 -31.03 18.06
C TYR A 226 21.19 -31.23 16.72
N ASP A 227 21.78 -30.20 16.11
CA ASP A 227 22.44 -30.29 14.79
C ASP A 227 23.72 -31.16 14.83
N ALA A 228 24.33 -31.29 16.01
CA ALA A 228 25.50 -32.17 16.23
C ALA A 228 25.14 -33.67 16.36
N TYR A 229 23.86 -34.01 16.52
CA TYR A 229 23.44 -35.42 16.62
C TYR A 229 23.39 -36.07 15.23
N PRO A 230 23.72 -37.36 15.11
CA PRO A 230 23.66 -38.06 13.84
C PRO A 230 22.23 -38.04 13.30
N LYS A 231 22.07 -37.49 12.10
CA LYS A 231 20.75 -37.40 11.41
C LYS A 231 20.37 -38.83 10.94
N VAL A 232 19.13 -39.21 11.21
CA VAL A 232 18.59 -40.48 10.70
C VAL A 232 18.62 -40.46 9.18
N LYS A 233 19.37 -41.37 8.57
CA LYS A 233 19.32 -41.60 7.13
C LYS A 233 18.13 -42.50 6.82
N ILE A 234 17.24 -42.02 5.97
CA ILE A 234 16.15 -42.83 5.43
C ILE A 234 16.73 -43.53 4.16
N ASP A 235 17.07 -44.80 4.29
CA ASP A 235 17.64 -45.55 3.19
C ASP A 235 16.57 -46.10 2.22
N GLN A 236 15.33 -46.31 2.71
CA GLN A 236 14.19 -46.73 1.87
C GLN A 236 12.90 -46.04 2.34
N HIS A 237 12.08 -45.65 1.38
CA HIS A 237 10.75 -45.05 1.61
C HIS A 237 9.71 -45.86 0.85
N GLU A 238 8.89 -46.62 1.57
CA GLU A 238 7.78 -47.39 1.00
C GLU A 238 6.47 -46.65 1.30
N ILE A 239 5.78 -46.17 0.25
CA ILE A 239 4.47 -45.51 0.38
C ILE A 239 3.42 -46.50 -0.09
N LYS A 240 2.61 -47.04 0.84
CA LYS A 240 1.43 -47.86 0.53
C LYS A 240 0.21 -46.93 0.42
N TYR A 241 -0.43 -46.97 -0.75
CA TYR A 241 -1.74 -46.32 -0.93
C TYR A 241 -2.80 -47.40 -0.81
N ASP A 242 -3.69 -47.27 0.16
CA ASP A 242 -4.96 -47.99 0.16
C ASP A 242 -5.94 -47.24 -0.77
N ILE A 243 -6.34 -47.92 -1.83
CA ILE A 243 -7.30 -47.40 -2.84
C ILE A 243 -8.70 -47.85 -2.43
#